data_ddc3b260c13a4ca14edc70b5af682c19
#
_entry.id   ddc3b260c13a4ca14edc70b5af682c19
#
_cell.length_a   1.000
_cell.length_b   1.000
_cell.length_c   1.000
_cell.angle_alpha   90.00
_cell.angle_beta   90.00
_cell.angle_gamma   90.00
#
_symmetry.space_group_name_H-M   'P 1'
#
loop_
_entity.id
_entity.type
_entity.pdbx_description
1 polymer ?
#
loop_
_entity_poly.entity_id
_entity_poly.type
_entity_poly.pdbx_seq_one_letter_code
_entity_poly.pdbx_strand_id
1 'polypeptide(L)'
;MRISLKWLQELVDIEITPEELAETLTMAGFEVEEIEDRRTWSAGVVLGKILEANKHPNADKLKVCQVDIGKPDLLNIVCGASNAKADIYVAVATIGTYLPTIDLKIKKSKLRGVPSEGMICSLSELGLTKDSEGIHIFELENPQLGSDITPLLGLDDVILDLTTTANRADALSMIGVAREVAALTGASLRIPNVSEVMLLEQGNDSSIKIDISESKACPIYIGTVIEGVKISPSPAWLKQRLESAGIRVINNVVDITNYILLEWGQPLHGFDKDKIQ
;
A
#
# COMPACT_ATOMS: atom_id res chain seq x y z
N MET A 1 15.62 5.49 -1.11
CA MET A 1 14.26 5.93 -0.75
C MET A 1 13.27 5.34 -1.74
N ARG A 2 12.24 4.65 -1.24
CA ARG A 2 11.25 4.00 -2.13
C ARG A 2 10.18 5.00 -2.54
N ILE A 3 10.04 5.21 -3.84
CA ILE A 3 9.14 6.20 -4.46
C ILE A 3 8.00 5.47 -5.16
N SER A 4 6.78 5.64 -4.65
CA SER A 4 5.55 5.23 -5.34
C SER A 4 5.28 6.15 -6.52
N LEU A 5 5.21 5.63 -7.73
CA LEU A 5 4.87 6.43 -8.91
C LEU A 5 3.42 6.90 -8.86
N LYS A 6 2.52 6.10 -8.33
CA LYS A 6 1.12 6.48 -8.14
C LYS A 6 0.99 7.70 -7.20
N TRP A 7 1.75 7.74 -6.12
CA TRP A 7 1.80 8.90 -5.24
C TRP A 7 2.50 10.09 -5.90
N LEU A 8 3.62 9.86 -6.57
CA LEU A 8 4.37 10.91 -7.26
C LEU A 8 3.54 11.59 -8.36
N GLN A 9 2.71 10.85 -9.09
CA GLN A 9 1.79 11.38 -10.11
C GLN A 9 0.71 12.33 -9.57
N GLU A 10 0.43 12.32 -8.27
CA GLU A 10 -0.44 13.33 -7.66
C GLU A 10 0.26 14.69 -7.53
N LEU A 11 1.60 14.68 -7.46
CA LEU A 11 2.44 15.86 -7.23
C LEU A 11 3.04 16.42 -8.53
N VAL A 12 3.23 15.60 -9.55
CA VAL A 12 3.81 16.02 -10.84
C VAL A 12 3.25 15.18 -11.98
N ASP A 13 3.03 15.80 -13.13
CA ASP A 13 2.55 15.10 -14.33
C ASP A 13 3.68 14.25 -14.93
N ILE A 14 3.50 12.92 -14.98
CA ILE A 14 4.48 11.97 -15.52
C ILE A 14 3.87 11.32 -16.76
N GLU A 15 4.38 11.67 -17.95
CA GLU A 15 3.93 11.13 -19.24
C GLU A 15 4.88 10.05 -19.81
N ILE A 16 6.04 9.88 -19.19
CA ILE A 16 7.06 8.91 -19.59
C ILE A 16 6.91 7.59 -18.82
N THR A 17 7.48 6.52 -19.36
CA THR A 17 7.44 5.18 -18.72
C THR A 17 8.27 5.15 -17.43
N PRO A 18 8.02 4.20 -16.52
CA PRO A 18 8.83 4.04 -15.30
C PRO A 18 10.32 3.85 -15.60
N GLU A 19 10.65 3.14 -16.69
CA GLU A 19 12.03 2.90 -17.14
C GLU A 19 12.70 4.18 -17.64
N GLU A 20 12.00 4.98 -18.44
CA GLU A 20 12.49 6.28 -18.92
C GLU A 20 12.67 7.27 -17.77
N LEU A 21 11.75 7.26 -16.79
CA LEU A 21 11.87 8.08 -15.59
C LEU A 21 13.07 7.66 -14.74
N ALA A 22 13.28 6.36 -14.57
CA ALA A 22 14.42 5.82 -13.83
C ALA A 22 15.75 6.22 -14.48
N GLU A 23 15.85 6.15 -15.80
CA GLU A 23 17.03 6.60 -16.55
C GLU A 23 17.25 8.11 -16.39
N THR A 24 16.18 8.90 -16.53
CA THR A 24 16.23 10.36 -16.39
C THR A 24 16.72 10.79 -15.01
N LEU A 25 16.21 10.16 -13.95
CA LEU A 25 16.61 10.40 -12.56
C LEU A 25 18.07 9.97 -12.33
N THR A 26 18.46 8.80 -12.82
CA THR A 26 19.83 8.29 -12.69
C THR A 26 20.84 9.23 -13.37
N MET A 27 20.54 9.72 -14.55
CA MET A 27 21.41 10.69 -15.26
C MET A 27 21.50 12.04 -14.55
N ALA A 28 20.50 12.39 -13.72
CA ALA A 28 20.50 13.58 -12.89
C ALA A 28 21.16 13.39 -11.50
N GLY A 29 21.70 12.18 -11.22
CA GLY A 29 22.41 11.88 -9.99
C GLY A 29 21.53 11.27 -8.88
N PHE A 30 20.35 10.76 -9.23
CA PHE A 30 19.48 9.98 -8.35
C PHE A 30 19.48 8.52 -8.85
N GLU A 31 20.41 7.73 -8.37
CA GLU A 31 20.54 6.34 -8.81
C GLU A 31 19.27 5.54 -8.49
N VAL A 32 18.64 4.98 -9.52
CA VAL A 32 17.54 4.03 -9.37
C VAL A 32 18.13 2.63 -9.32
N GLU A 33 18.12 2.02 -8.14
CA GLU A 33 18.70 0.67 -7.92
C GLU A 33 17.74 -0.42 -8.39
N GLU A 34 16.42 -0.21 -8.23
CA GLU A 34 15.39 -1.19 -8.56
C GLU A 34 14.10 -0.51 -9.05
N ILE A 35 13.43 -1.16 -10.01
CA ILE A 35 12.07 -0.86 -10.44
C ILE A 35 11.19 -2.04 -10.06
N GLU A 36 10.34 -1.87 -9.03
CA GLU A 36 9.41 -2.89 -8.55
C GLU A 36 8.02 -2.66 -9.16
N ASP A 37 7.67 -3.37 -10.23
CA ASP A 37 6.34 -3.31 -10.84
C ASP A 37 5.38 -4.28 -10.13
N ARG A 38 4.64 -3.77 -9.15
CA ARG A 38 3.67 -4.53 -8.35
C ARG A 38 2.44 -4.97 -9.14
N ARG A 39 2.12 -4.30 -10.25
CA ARG A 39 0.97 -4.62 -11.10
C ARG A 39 1.04 -6.05 -11.64
N THR A 40 2.25 -6.59 -11.75
CA THR A 40 2.48 -7.96 -12.22
C THR A 40 2.18 -9.03 -11.17
N TRP A 41 2.17 -8.68 -9.88
CA TRP A 41 2.07 -9.66 -8.77
C TRP A 41 0.71 -10.34 -8.70
N SER A 42 -0.36 -9.62 -9.03
CA SER A 42 -1.74 -10.11 -9.02
C SER A 42 -2.39 -10.13 -10.41
N ALA A 43 -1.62 -10.01 -11.48
CA ALA A 43 -2.15 -9.98 -12.84
C ALA A 43 -2.98 -11.23 -13.14
N GLY A 44 -4.27 -11.04 -13.48
CA GLY A 44 -5.23 -12.13 -13.74
C GLY A 44 -5.87 -12.73 -12.50
N VAL A 45 -5.62 -12.17 -11.31
CA VAL A 45 -6.34 -12.50 -10.09
C VAL A 45 -7.55 -11.57 -9.95
N VAL A 46 -8.72 -12.16 -9.69
CA VAL A 46 -9.97 -11.43 -9.65
C VAL A 46 -10.68 -11.58 -8.30
N LEU A 47 -11.57 -10.65 -8.00
CA LEU A 47 -12.42 -10.74 -6.82
C LEU A 47 -13.49 -11.81 -7.02
N GLY A 48 -13.58 -12.75 -6.07
CA GLY A 48 -14.63 -13.77 -6.06
C GLY A 48 -15.34 -13.81 -4.72
N LYS A 49 -16.54 -14.42 -4.70
CA LYS A 49 -17.29 -14.72 -3.50
C LYS A 49 -17.39 -16.23 -3.31
N ILE A 50 -17.03 -16.76 -2.17
CA ILE A 50 -17.29 -18.14 -1.82
C ILE A 50 -18.77 -18.26 -1.44
N LEU A 51 -19.56 -19.01 -2.21
CA LEU A 51 -20.95 -19.26 -1.91
C LEU A 51 -21.11 -20.47 -0.98
N GLU A 52 -20.28 -21.51 -1.19
CA GLU A 52 -20.30 -22.72 -0.38
C GLU A 52 -18.87 -23.18 -0.08
N ALA A 53 -18.65 -23.74 1.10
CA ALA A 53 -17.37 -24.34 1.52
C ALA A 53 -17.63 -25.64 2.25
N ASN A 54 -17.63 -26.75 1.52
CA ASN A 54 -17.94 -28.08 2.00
C ASN A 54 -16.66 -28.88 2.32
N LYS A 55 -16.70 -29.84 3.24
CA LYS A 55 -15.57 -30.74 3.53
C LYS A 55 -15.23 -31.54 2.28
N HIS A 56 -13.91 -31.69 2.04
CA HIS A 56 -13.43 -32.53 0.95
C HIS A 56 -13.70 -34.02 1.25
N PRO A 57 -14.21 -34.82 0.29
CA PRO A 57 -14.62 -36.20 0.54
C PRO A 57 -13.43 -37.12 0.93
N ASN A 58 -12.22 -36.79 0.47
CA ASN A 58 -11.04 -37.66 0.62
C ASN A 58 -9.89 -36.99 1.38
N ALA A 59 -10.13 -35.85 2.09
CA ALA A 59 -9.05 -35.14 2.79
C ALA A 59 -9.60 -34.22 3.89
N ASP A 60 -9.34 -34.54 5.15
CA ASP A 60 -9.89 -33.82 6.32
C ASP A 60 -9.49 -32.35 6.43
N LYS A 61 -8.33 -31.97 5.89
CA LYS A 61 -7.79 -30.60 5.95
C LYS A 61 -8.18 -29.73 4.74
N LEU A 62 -8.88 -30.32 3.75
CA LEU A 62 -9.27 -29.61 2.55
C LEU A 62 -10.78 -29.29 2.54
N LYS A 63 -11.14 -28.22 1.85
CA LYS A 63 -12.51 -27.82 1.56
C LYS A 63 -12.71 -27.72 0.06
N VAL A 64 -13.92 -28.02 -0.39
CA VAL A 64 -14.37 -27.80 -1.77
C VAL A 64 -15.26 -26.57 -1.76
N CYS A 65 -14.81 -25.51 -2.42
CA CYS A 65 -15.48 -24.22 -2.44
C CYS A 65 -16.16 -24.01 -3.82
N GLN A 66 -17.43 -23.57 -3.79
CA GLN A 66 -18.12 -23.04 -4.96
C GLN A 66 -17.92 -21.52 -4.96
N VAL A 67 -17.24 -21.01 -5.97
CA VAL A 67 -16.82 -19.61 -6.02
C VAL A 67 -17.43 -18.90 -7.21
N ASP A 68 -18.14 -17.82 -6.93
CA ASP A 68 -18.67 -16.89 -7.94
C ASP A 68 -17.62 -15.80 -8.24
N ILE A 69 -17.29 -15.65 -9.51
CA ILE A 69 -16.42 -14.58 -10.03
C ILE A 69 -17.13 -13.68 -11.03
N GLY A 70 -18.46 -13.55 -10.92
CA GLY A 70 -19.28 -12.75 -11.83
C GLY A 70 -19.46 -13.35 -13.23
N LYS A 71 -19.21 -14.67 -13.38
CA LYS A 71 -19.44 -15.43 -14.62
C LYS A 71 -20.64 -16.37 -14.45
N PRO A 72 -21.27 -16.82 -15.57
CA PRO A 72 -22.42 -17.73 -15.48
C PRO A 72 -22.16 -19.03 -14.73
N ASP A 73 -20.95 -19.57 -14.86
CA ASP A 73 -20.55 -20.81 -14.22
C ASP A 73 -19.73 -20.55 -12.96
N LEU A 74 -20.09 -21.21 -11.87
CA LEU A 74 -19.32 -21.19 -10.63
C LEU A 74 -18.04 -21.99 -10.79
N LEU A 75 -16.96 -21.52 -10.16
CA LEU A 75 -15.70 -22.27 -10.11
C LEU A 75 -15.69 -23.23 -8.92
N ASN A 76 -15.36 -24.49 -9.21
CA ASN A 76 -15.08 -25.46 -8.17
C ASN A 76 -13.61 -25.38 -7.78
N ILE A 77 -13.29 -24.93 -6.56
CA ILE A 77 -11.92 -24.73 -6.10
C ILE A 77 -11.68 -25.49 -4.80
N VAL A 78 -10.63 -26.31 -4.78
CA VAL A 78 -10.18 -27.01 -3.56
C VAL A 78 -9.22 -26.10 -2.81
N CYS A 79 -9.56 -25.80 -1.55
CA CYS A 79 -8.82 -24.90 -0.67
C CYS A 79 -8.36 -25.59 0.61
N GLY A 80 -7.11 -25.38 1.02
CA GLY A 80 -6.54 -25.91 2.25
C GLY A 80 -6.61 -24.94 3.45
N ALA A 81 -7.08 -23.71 3.24
CA ALA A 81 -7.11 -22.71 4.29
C ALA A 81 -8.21 -22.98 5.32
N SER A 82 -7.87 -22.90 6.59
CA SER A 82 -8.79 -23.12 7.71
C SER A 82 -9.91 -22.06 7.75
N ASN A 83 -9.61 -20.84 7.36
CA ASN A 83 -10.51 -19.68 7.34
C ASN A 83 -11.44 -19.61 6.11
N ALA A 84 -11.33 -20.53 5.15
CA ALA A 84 -12.28 -20.63 4.03
C ALA A 84 -13.68 -21.00 4.55
N LYS A 85 -14.68 -20.16 4.25
CA LYS A 85 -16.09 -20.32 4.63
C LYS A 85 -17.00 -19.69 3.60
N ALA A 86 -18.30 -19.99 3.66
CA ALA A 86 -19.30 -19.35 2.82
C ALA A 86 -19.44 -17.83 3.15
N ASP A 87 -19.97 -17.08 2.20
CA ASP A 87 -20.29 -15.66 2.28
C ASP A 87 -19.10 -14.72 2.56
N ILE A 88 -17.91 -15.05 2.05
CA ILE A 88 -16.74 -14.16 2.09
C ILE A 88 -16.23 -13.80 0.69
N TYR A 89 -15.66 -12.60 0.57
CA TYR A 89 -14.98 -12.14 -0.65
C TYR A 89 -13.50 -12.48 -0.57
N VAL A 90 -12.95 -13.02 -1.66
CA VAL A 90 -11.59 -13.57 -1.70
C VAL A 90 -10.88 -13.26 -3.02
N ALA A 91 -9.56 -13.33 -3.01
CA ALA A 91 -8.73 -13.24 -4.21
C ALA A 91 -8.72 -14.60 -4.93
N VAL A 92 -9.09 -14.63 -6.21
CA VAL A 92 -9.20 -15.85 -7.02
C VAL A 92 -8.28 -15.78 -8.22
N ALA A 93 -7.23 -16.59 -8.22
CA ALA A 93 -6.39 -16.84 -9.39
C ALA A 93 -7.10 -17.83 -10.32
N THR A 94 -7.48 -17.38 -11.51
CA THR A 94 -8.18 -18.20 -12.51
C THR A 94 -7.20 -19.06 -13.32
N ILE A 95 -7.71 -20.05 -14.07
CA ILE A 95 -6.88 -20.86 -14.95
C ILE A 95 -6.15 -19.96 -15.96
N GLY A 96 -4.82 -20.15 -16.06
CA GLY A 96 -3.93 -19.35 -16.92
C GLY A 96 -3.15 -18.27 -16.18
N THR A 97 -3.64 -17.81 -15.02
CA THR A 97 -2.92 -16.86 -14.15
C THR A 97 -1.55 -17.39 -13.76
N TYR A 98 -0.54 -16.54 -13.78
CA TYR A 98 0.78 -16.82 -13.24
C TYR A 98 1.00 -15.97 -11.99
N LEU A 99 1.40 -16.62 -10.90
CA LEU A 99 1.72 -15.99 -9.62
C LEU A 99 3.25 -15.97 -9.47
N PRO A 100 3.91 -14.82 -9.72
CA PRO A 100 5.36 -14.74 -9.79
C PRO A 100 6.05 -15.02 -8.46
N THR A 101 5.46 -14.62 -7.35
CA THR A 101 6.03 -14.80 -6.01
C THR A 101 6.29 -16.27 -5.64
N ILE A 102 5.43 -17.18 -6.11
CA ILE A 102 5.54 -18.63 -5.85
C ILE A 102 5.88 -19.43 -7.09
N ASP A 103 6.21 -18.76 -8.21
CA ASP A 103 6.52 -19.37 -9.51
C ASP A 103 5.47 -20.41 -9.96
N LEU A 104 4.18 -20.05 -9.83
CA LEU A 104 3.09 -20.98 -10.10
C LEU A 104 2.15 -20.48 -11.20
N LYS A 105 2.03 -21.27 -12.27
CA LYS A 105 0.97 -21.08 -13.28
C LYS A 105 -0.26 -21.92 -12.93
N ILE A 106 -1.40 -21.26 -12.75
CA ILE A 106 -2.67 -21.92 -12.39
C ILE A 106 -3.17 -22.72 -13.58
N LYS A 107 -3.42 -24.02 -13.34
CA LYS A 107 -3.96 -24.98 -14.33
C LYS A 107 -5.13 -25.73 -13.71
N LYS A 108 -6.04 -26.22 -14.54
CA LYS A 108 -7.06 -27.18 -14.10
C LYS A 108 -6.37 -28.41 -13.51
N SER A 109 -6.69 -28.74 -12.28
CA SER A 109 -6.02 -29.81 -11.54
C SER A 109 -7.05 -30.71 -10.82
N LYS A 110 -6.60 -31.86 -10.34
CA LYS A 110 -7.39 -32.73 -9.45
C LYS A 110 -6.63 -32.88 -8.13
N LEU A 111 -7.23 -32.42 -7.04
CA LEU A 111 -6.68 -32.54 -5.71
C LEU A 111 -7.43 -33.67 -4.97
N ARG A 112 -6.74 -34.73 -4.63
CA ARG A 112 -7.33 -35.94 -4.00
C ARG A 112 -8.59 -36.46 -4.70
N GLY A 113 -8.63 -36.37 -6.05
CA GLY A 113 -9.75 -36.83 -6.86
C GLY A 113 -10.83 -35.79 -7.19
N VAL A 114 -10.84 -34.64 -6.53
CA VAL A 114 -11.78 -33.56 -6.79
C VAL A 114 -11.17 -32.52 -7.75
N PRO A 115 -11.87 -32.12 -8.83
CA PRO A 115 -11.40 -31.07 -9.74
C PRO A 115 -11.26 -29.73 -9.04
N SER A 116 -10.21 -28.97 -9.38
CA SER A 116 -10.01 -27.58 -8.97
C SER A 116 -9.73 -26.72 -10.19
N GLU A 117 -10.51 -25.63 -10.37
CA GLU A 117 -10.54 -24.78 -11.54
C GLU A 117 -9.99 -23.38 -11.28
N GLY A 118 -9.16 -23.26 -10.24
CA GLY A 118 -8.51 -22.03 -9.81
C GLY A 118 -7.84 -22.22 -8.46
N MET A 119 -7.39 -21.10 -7.88
CA MET A 119 -6.80 -21.03 -6.56
C MET A 119 -7.30 -19.82 -5.82
N ILE A 120 -7.69 -19.99 -4.54
CA ILE A 120 -8.00 -18.88 -3.65
C ILE A 120 -6.70 -18.49 -2.97
N CYS A 121 -6.29 -17.23 -3.12
CA CYS A 121 -4.96 -16.77 -2.74
C CYS A 121 -4.91 -16.18 -1.32
N SER A 122 -3.79 -16.38 -0.66
CA SER A 122 -3.35 -15.66 0.52
C SER A 122 -2.51 -14.43 0.14
N LEU A 123 -2.24 -13.55 1.10
CA LEU A 123 -1.36 -12.38 0.87
C LEU A 123 0.10 -12.80 0.58
N SER A 124 0.56 -13.91 1.15
CA SER A 124 1.92 -14.40 0.88
C SER A 124 2.08 -14.92 -0.55
N GLU A 125 1.07 -15.58 -1.10
CA GLU A 125 1.08 -16.03 -2.50
C GLU A 125 1.02 -14.87 -3.49
N LEU A 126 0.46 -13.72 -3.06
CA LEU A 126 0.44 -12.48 -3.82
C LEU A 126 1.66 -11.57 -3.56
N GLY A 127 2.64 -12.01 -2.76
CA GLY A 127 3.87 -11.26 -2.49
C GLY A 127 3.77 -10.12 -1.49
N LEU A 128 2.62 -9.97 -0.82
CA LEU A 128 2.37 -8.85 0.10
C LEU A 128 2.89 -9.09 1.51
N THR A 129 3.04 -10.36 1.91
CA THR A 129 3.57 -10.75 3.22
C THR A 129 4.50 -11.96 3.07
N LYS A 130 5.42 -12.13 4.02
CA LYS A 130 6.28 -13.34 4.05
C LYS A 130 5.48 -14.60 4.39
N ASP A 131 4.54 -14.48 5.34
CA ASP A 131 3.72 -15.57 5.84
C ASP A 131 2.25 -15.15 5.92
N SER A 132 1.33 -16.12 5.77
CA SER A 132 -0.12 -15.92 5.91
C SER A 132 -0.76 -17.09 6.62
N GLU A 133 -1.62 -16.85 7.59
CA GLU A 133 -2.36 -17.89 8.32
C GLU A 133 -3.57 -18.44 7.55
N GLY A 134 -3.76 -18.07 6.28
CA GLY A 134 -4.87 -18.51 5.46
C GLY A 134 -5.08 -17.61 4.25
N ILE A 135 -6.25 -17.72 3.61
CA ILE A 135 -6.63 -16.89 2.48
C ILE A 135 -6.95 -15.47 2.96
N HIS A 136 -6.71 -14.48 2.06
CA HIS A 136 -7.12 -13.09 2.31
C HIS A 136 -8.64 -12.93 2.13
N ILE A 137 -9.29 -12.30 3.11
CA ILE A 137 -10.72 -12.01 3.11
C ILE A 137 -10.89 -10.49 2.97
N PHE A 138 -11.62 -10.07 1.93
CA PHE A 138 -11.93 -8.66 1.73
C PHE A 138 -13.20 -8.29 2.50
N GLU A 139 -13.16 -7.17 3.23
CA GLU A 139 -14.31 -6.55 3.88
C GLU A 139 -14.85 -5.46 2.96
N LEU A 140 -15.80 -5.80 2.10
CA LEU A 140 -16.35 -4.92 1.06
C LEU A 140 -17.88 -4.97 1.09
N GLU A 141 -18.51 -3.82 0.84
CA GLU A 141 -19.96 -3.72 0.69
C GLU A 141 -20.34 -3.79 -0.81
N ASN A 142 -21.02 -4.87 -1.20
CA ASN A 142 -21.54 -5.10 -2.56
C ASN A 142 -20.52 -4.85 -3.70
N PRO A 143 -19.33 -5.46 -3.66
CA PRO A 143 -18.33 -5.25 -4.68
C PRO A 143 -18.71 -5.92 -6.00
N GLN A 144 -18.13 -5.45 -7.10
CA GLN A 144 -18.26 -6.09 -8.41
C GLN A 144 -17.40 -7.37 -8.45
N LEU A 145 -18.05 -8.53 -8.53
CA LEU A 145 -17.35 -9.81 -8.71
C LEU A 145 -16.67 -9.88 -10.08
N GLY A 146 -15.53 -10.56 -10.12
CA GLY A 146 -14.71 -10.66 -11.33
C GLY A 146 -13.86 -9.43 -11.64
N SER A 147 -13.96 -8.35 -10.85
CA SER A 147 -13.06 -7.20 -10.98
C SER A 147 -11.63 -7.56 -10.60
N ASP A 148 -10.67 -6.85 -11.16
CA ASP A 148 -9.25 -6.94 -10.79
C ASP A 148 -9.05 -6.56 -9.32
N ILE A 149 -8.31 -7.38 -8.57
CA ILE A 149 -7.99 -7.10 -7.16
C ILE A 149 -6.79 -6.18 -6.97
N THR A 150 -6.03 -5.92 -8.02
CA THR A 150 -4.79 -5.13 -7.97
C THR A 150 -4.99 -3.79 -7.25
N PRO A 151 -6.03 -2.98 -7.56
CA PRO A 151 -6.27 -1.72 -6.85
C PRO A 151 -6.72 -1.92 -5.39
N LEU A 152 -7.46 -3.00 -5.10
CA LEU A 152 -7.95 -3.29 -3.74
C LEU A 152 -6.80 -3.59 -2.77
N LEU A 153 -5.71 -4.13 -3.29
CA LEU A 153 -4.50 -4.47 -2.54
C LEU A 153 -3.41 -3.40 -2.61
N GLY A 154 -3.65 -2.29 -3.33
CA GLY A 154 -2.63 -1.25 -3.56
C GLY A 154 -1.44 -1.75 -4.39
N LEU A 155 -1.69 -2.72 -5.27
CA LEU A 155 -0.69 -3.27 -6.19
C LEU A 155 -0.70 -2.57 -7.56
N ASP A 156 -1.59 -1.62 -7.78
CA ASP A 156 -1.68 -0.80 -8.99
C ASP A 156 -0.63 0.32 -9.02
N ASP A 157 0.62 -0.03 -8.66
CA ASP A 157 1.71 0.91 -8.46
C ASP A 157 3.04 0.34 -8.99
N VAL A 158 3.97 1.24 -9.31
CA VAL A 158 5.37 0.94 -9.58
C VAL A 158 6.22 1.71 -8.58
N ILE A 159 7.15 1.03 -7.95
CA ILE A 159 8.03 1.61 -6.94
C ILE A 159 9.43 1.73 -7.51
N LEU A 160 10.01 2.93 -7.45
CA LEU A 160 11.43 3.15 -7.74
C LEU A 160 12.20 3.19 -6.43
N ASP A 161 13.25 2.39 -6.29
CA ASP A 161 14.17 2.52 -5.16
C ASP A 161 15.31 3.47 -5.53
N LEU A 162 15.29 4.66 -4.90
CA LEU A 162 16.23 5.75 -5.18
C LEU A 162 17.30 5.84 -4.11
N THR A 163 18.55 5.91 -4.55
CA THR A 163 19.70 6.31 -3.73
C THR A 163 20.15 7.70 -4.13
N THR A 164 20.31 8.59 -3.14
CA THR A 164 20.77 9.96 -3.35
C THR A 164 22.12 10.20 -2.70
N THR A 165 22.90 11.10 -3.28
CA THR A 165 24.16 11.53 -2.67
C THR A 165 23.91 12.41 -1.44
N ALA A 166 24.88 12.49 -0.52
CA ALA A 166 24.74 13.19 0.76
C ALA A 166 24.43 14.70 0.63
N ASN A 167 24.74 15.29 -0.52
CA ASN A 167 24.46 16.71 -0.82
C ASN A 167 23.06 16.95 -1.41
N ARG A 168 22.26 15.92 -1.62
CA ARG A 168 20.90 15.99 -2.20
C ARG A 168 19.82 15.61 -1.19
N ALA A 169 19.92 16.15 0.04
CA ALA A 169 18.92 15.97 1.08
C ALA A 169 17.53 16.53 0.70
N ASP A 170 17.47 17.45 -0.24
CA ASP A 170 16.24 18.00 -0.83
C ASP A 170 15.36 16.92 -1.47
N ALA A 171 15.95 15.83 -1.95
CA ALA A 171 15.26 14.71 -2.58
C ALA A 171 14.82 13.60 -1.60
N LEU A 172 14.99 13.78 -0.31
CA LEU A 172 14.54 12.83 0.70
C LEU A 172 13.05 13.01 1.08
N SER A 173 12.23 13.41 0.10
CA SER A 173 10.77 13.50 0.23
C SER A 173 10.10 13.39 -1.12
N MET A 174 8.80 13.01 -1.12
CA MET A 174 8.01 12.92 -2.35
C MET A 174 7.94 14.25 -3.09
N ILE A 175 7.75 15.36 -2.36
CA ILE A 175 7.75 16.72 -2.95
C ILE A 175 9.13 17.09 -3.49
N GLY A 176 10.20 16.69 -2.83
CA GLY A 176 11.57 16.92 -3.32
C GLY A 176 11.82 16.20 -4.64
N VAL A 177 11.46 14.92 -4.73
CA VAL A 177 11.56 14.15 -5.98
C VAL A 177 10.63 14.71 -7.05
N ALA A 178 9.39 15.12 -6.70
CA ALA A 178 8.47 15.72 -7.65
C ALA A 178 9.03 17.02 -8.27
N ARG A 179 9.71 17.85 -7.48
CA ARG A 179 10.40 19.06 -7.98
C ARG A 179 11.50 18.72 -8.97
N GLU A 180 12.28 17.69 -8.68
CA GLU A 180 13.34 17.24 -9.60
C GLU A 180 12.76 16.69 -10.90
N VAL A 181 11.74 15.83 -10.83
CA VAL A 181 11.04 15.32 -12.02
C VAL A 181 10.49 16.48 -12.85
N ALA A 182 9.83 17.44 -12.22
CA ALA A 182 9.30 18.62 -12.90
C ALA A 182 10.41 19.44 -13.60
N ALA A 183 11.57 19.60 -12.95
CA ALA A 183 12.70 20.32 -13.54
C ALA A 183 13.34 19.59 -14.72
N LEU A 184 13.43 18.25 -14.66
CA LEU A 184 14.04 17.44 -15.69
C LEU A 184 13.15 17.22 -16.92
N THR A 185 11.82 17.11 -16.70
CA THR A 185 10.85 16.79 -17.75
C THR A 185 10.10 18.02 -18.29
N GLY A 186 10.14 19.14 -17.58
CA GLY A 186 9.30 20.31 -17.86
C GLY A 186 7.84 20.15 -17.44
N ALA A 187 7.52 19.09 -16.68
CA ALA A 187 6.16 18.77 -16.24
C ALA A 187 5.63 19.74 -15.18
N SER A 188 4.31 19.86 -15.11
CA SER A 188 3.64 20.70 -14.12
C SER A 188 3.72 20.11 -12.72
N LEU A 189 4.13 20.91 -11.75
CA LEU A 189 4.20 20.55 -10.34
C LEU A 189 2.92 20.95 -9.61
N ARG A 190 2.36 20.05 -8.81
CA ARG A 190 1.16 20.24 -7.99
C ARG A 190 1.48 20.03 -6.51
N ILE A 191 1.94 21.08 -5.83
CA ILE A 191 2.17 21.01 -4.39
C ILE A 191 0.83 21.17 -3.65
N PRO A 192 0.52 20.31 -2.66
CA PRO A 192 -0.70 20.44 -1.88
C PRO A 192 -0.83 21.84 -1.26
N ASN A 193 -1.98 22.48 -1.45
CA ASN A 193 -2.24 23.79 -0.86
C ASN A 193 -2.77 23.60 0.57
N VAL A 194 -1.95 23.94 1.56
CA VAL A 194 -2.30 23.87 2.99
C VAL A 194 -2.92 25.15 3.54
N SER A 195 -3.05 26.20 2.72
CA SER A 195 -3.51 27.52 3.15
C SER A 195 -4.93 27.53 3.72
N GLU A 196 -5.80 26.63 3.26
CA GLU A 196 -7.17 26.52 3.75
C GLU A 196 -7.26 25.89 5.15
N VAL A 197 -6.27 25.09 5.54
CA VAL A 197 -6.20 24.43 6.85
C VAL A 197 -5.65 25.37 7.93
N MET A 198 -4.88 26.39 7.53
CA MET A 198 -4.30 27.39 8.46
C MET A 198 -5.33 28.37 9.05
N LEU A 199 -6.58 28.32 8.60
CA LEU A 199 -7.68 29.11 9.15
C LEU A 199 -8.36 28.46 10.37
N LEU A 200 -7.90 27.29 10.82
CA LEU A 200 -8.23 26.80 12.15
C LEU A 200 -7.69 27.83 13.14
N GLU A 201 -8.58 28.43 13.89
CA GLU A 201 -8.34 29.54 14.83
C GLU A 201 -6.99 29.39 15.53
N GLN A 202 -6.09 30.34 15.31
CA GLN A 202 -4.88 30.48 16.11
C GLN A 202 -5.26 30.85 17.53
N GLY A 203 -5.78 29.88 18.28
CA GLY A 203 -5.87 29.98 19.71
C GLY A 203 -4.45 30.04 20.26
N ASN A 204 -4.09 31.14 20.91
CA ASN A 204 -2.94 31.14 21.79
C ASN A 204 -3.28 30.20 22.97
N ASP A 205 -3.12 28.91 22.76
CA ASP A 205 -3.25 27.93 23.83
C ASP A 205 -2.00 28.02 24.71
N SER A 206 -2.16 28.77 25.82
CA SER A 206 -1.14 28.91 26.88
C SER A 206 -0.94 27.61 27.67
N SER A 207 -1.56 26.50 27.28
CA SER A 207 -1.51 25.23 28.00
C SER A 207 -0.20 24.48 27.90
N ILE A 208 0.66 24.82 26.92
CA ILE A 208 2.00 24.25 26.76
C ILE A 208 3.04 25.36 26.69
N LYS A 209 4.06 25.24 27.55
CA LYS A 209 5.27 26.08 27.49
C LYS A 209 6.39 25.28 26.83
N ILE A 210 7.00 25.86 25.81
CA ILE A 210 8.18 25.31 25.14
C ILE A 210 9.40 26.13 25.56
N ASP A 211 10.41 25.45 26.11
CA ASP A 211 11.70 26.05 26.47
C ASP A 211 12.81 25.36 25.68
N ILE A 212 13.54 26.12 24.88
CA ILE A 212 14.62 25.63 24.03
C ILE A 212 15.96 26.00 24.70
N SER A 213 16.59 25.03 25.38
CA SER A 213 17.87 25.26 26.09
C SER A 213 19.06 25.43 25.12
N GLU A 214 19.01 24.79 23.94
CA GLU A 214 20.09 24.82 22.92
C GLU A 214 19.61 25.48 21.62
N SER A 215 19.36 26.79 21.69
CA SER A 215 18.80 27.56 20.56
C SER A 215 19.69 27.60 19.31
N LYS A 216 21.01 27.34 19.45
CA LYS A 216 21.91 27.24 18.29
C LYS A 216 21.71 25.94 17.51
N ALA A 217 21.44 24.85 18.20
CA ALA A 217 21.20 23.53 17.57
C ALA A 217 19.74 23.37 17.11
N CYS A 218 18.80 23.97 17.87
CA CYS A 218 17.37 23.95 17.56
C CYS A 218 16.82 25.38 17.64
N PRO A 219 16.90 26.17 16.56
CA PRO A 219 16.50 27.59 16.60
C PRO A 219 14.98 27.78 16.65
N ILE A 220 14.20 26.81 16.20
CA ILE A 220 12.75 26.85 16.15
C ILE A 220 12.16 25.49 16.54
N TYR A 221 11.20 25.48 17.44
CA TYR A 221 10.39 24.31 17.78
C TYR A 221 8.91 24.75 17.89
N ILE A 222 8.04 24.14 17.11
CA ILE A 222 6.62 24.46 17.07
C ILE A 222 5.86 23.32 17.73
N GLY A 223 5.05 23.62 18.74
CA GLY A 223 4.13 22.69 19.39
C GLY A 223 2.68 23.07 19.10
N THR A 224 1.87 22.07 18.79
CA THR A 224 0.43 22.24 18.58
C THR A 224 -0.32 21.22 19.43
N VAL A 225 -1.34 21.66 20.15
CA VAL A 225 -2.25 20.78 20.92
C VAL A 225 -3.39 20.34 20.03
N ILE A 226 -3.61 19.02 19.96
CA ILE A 226 -4.74 18.43 19.25
C ILE A 226 -5.54 17.63 20.26
N GLU A 227 -6.84 17.96 20.43
CA GLU A 227 -7.73 17.29 21.37
C GLU A 227 -8.70 16.34 20.66
N GLY A 228 -9.28 15.40 21.41
CA GLY A 228 -10.25 14.44 20.89
C GLY A 228 -9.68 13.36 19.99
N VAL A 229 -8.36 13.16 19.98
CA VAL A 229 -7.70 12.13 19.19
C VAL A 229 -8.09 10.73 19.66
N LYS A 230 -8.51 9.88 18.73
CA LYS A 230 -8.76 8.44 18.97
C LYS A 230 -7.73 7.64 18.23
N ILE A 231 -6.95 6.83 18.93
CA ILE A 231 -6.02 5.89 18.33
C ILE A 231 -6.83 4.80 17.63
N SER A 232 -6.58 4.62 16.34
CA SER A 232 -7.25 3.63 15.48
C SER A 232 -6.30 3.15 14.38
N PRO A 233 -6.63 2.06 13.68
CA PRO A 233 -5.93 1.70 12.46
C PRO A 233 -6.01 2.83 11.42
N SER A 234 -4.95 3.05 10.68
CA SER A 234 -4.90 4.02 9.59
C SER A 234 -5.84 3.66 8.45
N PRO A 235 -6.39 4.64 7.71
CA PRO A 235 -7.19 4.37 6.52
C PRO A 235 -6.34 3.67 5.43
N ALA A 236 -7.00 2.94 4.53
CA ALA A 236 -6.34 2.11 3.53
C ALA A 236 -5.34 2.88 2.66
N TRP A 237 -5.70 4.09 2.19
CA TRP A 237 -4.82 4.91 1.37
C TRP A 237 -3.49 5.27 2.08
N LEU A 238 -3.54 5.58 3.38
CA LEU A 238 -2.35 5.92 4.17
C LEU A 238 -1.46 4.70 4.38
N LYS A 239 -2.08 3.55 4.70
CA LYS A 239 -1.37 2.27 4.81
C LYS A 239 -0.62 1.94 3.53
N GLN A 240 -1.31 1.96 2.39
CA GLN A 240 -0.74 1.64 1.08
C GLN A 240 0.47 2.52 0.75
N ARG A 241 0.40 3.84 1.01
CA ARG A 241 1.53 4.77 0.78
C ARG A 241 2.73 4.45 1.66
N LEU A 242 2.51 4.21 2.95
CA LEU A 242 3.59 3.89 3.87
C LEU A 242 4.24 2.54 3.56
N GLU A 243 3.43 1.51 3.28
CA GLU A 243 3.90 0.19 2.90
C GLU A 243 4.65 0.21 1.56
N SER A 244 4.22 1.04 0.60
CA SER A 244 4.94 1.27 -0.65
C SER A 244 6.32 1.87 -0.40
N ALA A 245 6.42 2.79 0.55
CA ALA A 245 7.69 3.38 0.98
C ALA A 245 8.53 2.48 1.90
N GLY A 246 8.07 1.26 2.21
CA GLY A 246 8.76 0.32 3.09
C GLY A 246 8.59 0.60 4.59
N ILE A 247 7.64 1.45 4.97
CA ILE A 247 7.36 1.80 6.36
C ILE A 247 6.29 0.88 6.94
N ARG A 248 6.57 0.32 8.11
CA ARG A 248 5.60 -0.49 8.85
C ARG A 248 4.51 0.39 9.44
N VAL A 249 3.26 0.08 9.14
CA VAL A 249 2.06 0.73 9.69
C VAL A 249 1.85 0.34 11.15
N ILE A 250 1.51 1.30 12.01
CA ILE A 250 1.31 1.11 13.45
C ILE A 250 -0.09 1.57 13.87
N ASN A 251 -0.38 2.86 13.76
CA ASN A 251 -1.68 3.47 14.06
C ASN A 251 -1.76 4.86 13.39
N ASN A 252 -2.95 5.42 13.33
CA ASN A 252 -3.22 6.68 12.65
C ASN A 252 -2.31 7.85 13.08
N VAL A 253 -1.93 7.95 14.34
CA VAL A 253 -1.07 9.06 14.83
C VAL A 253 0.36 8.88 14.35
N VAL A 254 0.95 7.72 14.58
CA VAL A 254 2.33 7.42 14.15
C VAL A 254 2.44 7.44 12.63
N ASP A 255 1.45 6.90 11.96
CA ASP A 255 1.44 6.79 10.49
C ASP A 255 1.33 8.17 9.81
N ILE A 256 0.56 9.10 10.38
CA ILE A 256 0.51 10.50 9.92
C ILE A 256 1.89 11.17 10.06
N THR A 257 2.60 10.96 11.16
CA THR A 257 3.95 11.54 11.32
C THR A 257 4.92 11.01 10.28
N ASN A 258 4.87 9.70 9.99
CA ASN A 258 5.67 9.08 8.94
C ASN A 258 5.26 9.56 7.53
N TYR A 259 3.97 9.73 7.28
CA TYR A 259 3.47 10.25 6.02
C TYR A 259 3.99 11.67 5.73
N ILE A 260 3.92 12.58 6.70
CA ILE A 260 4.44 13.95 6.55
C ILE A 260 5.95 13.95 6.36
N LEU A 261 6.67 13.09 7.07
CA LEU A 261 8.11 12.91 6.87
C LEU A 261 8.43 12.50 5.42
N LEU A 262 7.70 11.53 4.88
CA LEU A 262 7.92 11.07 3.50
C LEU A 262 7.46 12.08 2.46
N GLU A 263 6.33 12.76 2.66
CA GLU A 263 5.79 13.70 1.69
C GLU A 263 6.59 15.00 1.64
N TRP A 264 6.87 15.60 2.81
CA TRP A 264 7.47 16.94 2.95
C TRP A 264 8.93 16.94 3.39
N GLY A 265 9.45 15.82 3.88
CA GLY A 265 10.77 15.75 4.52
C GLY A 265 10.81 16.39 5.91
N GLN A 266 9.65 16.66 6.51
CA GLN A 266 9.53 17.30 7.81
C GLN A 266 9.24 16.26 8.91
N PRO A 267 10.18 16.00 9.83
CA PRO A 267 9.93 15.11 10.95
C PRO A 267 8.95 15.74 11.95
N LEU A 268 7.99 14.92 12.40
CA LEU A 268 7.01 15.26 13.43
C LEU A 268 7.13 14.31 14.61
N HIS A 269 6.81 14.80 15.80
CA HIS A 269 6.79 14.01 17.03
C HIS A 269 5.43 14.17 17.74
N GLY A 270 4.75 13.06 17.98
CA GLY A 270 3.52 13.02 18.77
C GLY A 270 3.81 12.71 20.24
N PHE A 271 3.31 13.52 21.14
CA PHE A 271 3.41 13.33 22.58
C PHE A 271 2.03 13.23 23.21
N ASP A 272 1.89 12.38 24.22
CA ASP A 272 0.72 12.36 25.07
C ASP A 272 0.80 13.55 26.04
N LYS A 273 -0.14 14.51 25.90
CA LYS A 273 -0.17 15.76 26.68
C LYS A 273 -0.16 15.50 28.19
N ASP A 274 -0.84 14.46 28.65
CA ASP A 274 -0.94 14.12 30.06
C ASP A 274 0.36 13.55 30.63
N LYS A 275 1.33 13.22 29.78
CA LYS A 275 2.66 12.67 30.16
C LYS A 275 3.80 13.66 29.99
N ILE A 276 3.52 14.87 29.50
CA ILE A 276 4.50 15.95 29.39
C ILE A 276 4.50 16.73 30.71
N GLN A 277 5.70 16.98 31.27
CA GLN A 277 5.87 17.78 32.49
C GLN A 277 6.19 19.22 32.15
#